data_192f22bd7f92f0bbe4bb032fff2baeca
#
_entry.id   192f22bd7f92f0bbe4bb032fff2baeca
#
_cell.length_a   1.000
_cell.length_b   1.000
_cell.length_c   1.000
_cell.angle_alpha   90.00
_cell.angle_beta   90.00
_cell.angle_gamma   90.00
#
_symmetry.space_group_name_H-M   'P 1'
#
loop_
_entity.id
_entity.type
_entity.pdbx_description
1 polymer ?
#
loop_
_entity_poly.entity_id
_entity_poly.type
_entity_poly.pdbx_seq_one_letter_code
_entity_poly.pdbx_strand_id
1 'polypeptide(L)'
;MANFECKIVKIEKKANHPNADRLTIYNIGGYNCISNKLPDGSDRYNIGDLVVYIPENALLPEWLLRKMDFWDEEKGKGILAGKYGNRVKPLKLRGIFSEGVLYPCLTMREYEEGFSVDEVVKSYGYDENTKFVFQEKSTEGYVGFTPAVEGIDVADFLGITKYEPVIPATMGGEIFNGGTEIVVPYDVEPIQKYMDAFVEGEMFEATEKIHGTQTRFIFTKGNVNEETFGENKDIYIASKGQGDKGLFFKNNLSNSNSYYVRAFKLNNIEEKVINSELYKSSDMLTLFGETYGMQDLKYGLENGHIGYRLFDVYVGKPRQGRFLNYEECKSFAEELGIERVPSLYIGEYSFDKVMELTSGKTTLGKNKDQIREGVVIRPLNERYVEELGRVFLKSVSEAYKLRKGETTEYN
;
A
#
# COMPACT_ATOMS: atom_id res chain seq x y z
N MET A 1 3.38 3.45 -5.77
CA MET A 1 3.20 2.54 -4.61
C MET A 1 2.77 3.39 -3.45
N ALA A 2 1.89 2.86 -2.59
CA ALA A 2 1.73 3.48 -1.27
C ALA A 2 3.13 3.64 -0.69
N ASN A 3 3.51 4.87 -0.36
CA ASN A 3 4.86 5.17 0.10
C ASN A 3 5.11 4.42 1.40
N PHE A 4 6.15 3.58 1.40
CA PHE A 4 6.63 2.96 2.62
C PHE A 4 7.48 3.98 3.36
N GLU A 5 7.03 4.41 4.52
CA GLU A 5 7.67 5.46 5.32
C GLU A 5 7.54 5.09 6.80
N CYS A 6 8.59 5.35 7.56
CA CYS A 6 8.58 5.31 9.02
C CYS A 6 8.61 6.75 9.54
N LYS A 7 7.45 7.39 9.57
CA LYS A 7 7.35 8.82 9.93
C LYS A 7 7.43 9.07 11.42
N ILE A 8 8.05 10.18 11.76
CA ILE A 8 7.93 10.78 13.09
C ILE A 8 6.55 11.41 13.21
N VAL A 9 5.79 11.01 14.20
CA VAL A 9 4.41 11.44 14.43
C VAL A 9 4.20 11.84 15.90
N LYS A 10 3.24 12.69 16.15
CA LYS A 10 2.83 13.06 17.50
C LYS A 10 1.70 12.15 17.99
N ILE A 11 1.76 11.73 19.23
CA ILE A 11 0.65 11.01 19.87
C ILE A 11 -0.45 12.00 20.24
N GLU A 12 -1.55 11.94 19.54
CA GLU A 12 -2.69 12.83 19.77
C GLU A 12 -3.72 12.26 20.74
N LYS A 13 -3.89 10.93 20.72
CA LYS A 13 -4.88 10.22 21.54
C LYS A 13 -4.31 8.92 22.08
N LYS A 14 -4.71 8.59 23.30
CA LYS A 14 -4.45 7.29 23.92
C LYS A 14 -5.65 6.83 24.73
N ALA A 15 -5.79 5.53 24.90
CA ALA A 15 -6.82 4.91 25.72
C ALA A 15 -6.27 3.70 26.47
N ASN A 16 -6.83 3.41 27.64
CA ASN A 16 -6.56 2.15 28.32
C ASN A 16 -7.13 0.99 27.51
N HIS A 17 -6.39 -0.11 27.48
CA HIS A 17 -6.87 -1.31 26.81
C HIS A 17 -8.02 -1.94 27.62
N PRO A 18 -9.22 -2.19 27.01
CA PRO A 18 -10.41 -2.63 27.77
C PRO A 18 -10.26 -4.03 28.39
N ASN A 19 -9.36 -4.86 27.85
CA ASN A 19 -9.21 -6.26 28.25
C ASN A 19 -7.79 -6.59 28.79
N ALA A 20 -6.96 -5.57 29.08
CA ALA A 20 -5.59 -5.80 29.57
C ALA A 20 -5.00 -4.57 30.27
N ASP A 21 -4.77 -4.68 31.59
CA ASP A 21 -4.26 -3.58 32.42
C ASP A 21 -2.84 -3.14 32.06
N ARG A 22 -2.06 -4.01 31.43
CA ARG A 22 -0.66 -3.75 31.02
C ARG A 22 -0.51 -3.22 29.60
N LEU A 23 -1.60 -2.93 28.91
CA LEU A 23 -1.58 -2.44 27.54
C LEU A 23 -2.22 -1.06 27.44
N THR A 24 -1.66 -0.23 26.54
CA THR A 24 -2.23 1.08 26.18
C THR A 24 -2.39 1.11 24.67
N ILE A 25 -3.52 1.67 24.23
CA ILE A 25 -3.84 1.90 22.82
C ILE A 25 -3.45 3.35 22.48
N TYR A 26 -2.64 3.51 21.44
CA TYR A 26 -2.23 4.80 20.89
C TYR A 26 -2.84 4.94 19.50
N ASN A 27 -3.49 6.07 19.23
CA ASN A 27 -4.02 6.38 17.90
C ASN A 27 -2.99 7.20 17.13
N ILE A 28 -2.63 6.71 15.95
CA ILE A 28 -1.71 7.35 15.02
C ILE A 28 -2.46 7.55 13.70
N GLY A 29 -2.96 8.78 13.45
CA GLY A 29 -3.92 8.98 12.37
C GLY A 29 -5.12 8.04 12.54
N GLY A 30 -5.43 7.25 11.51
CA GLY A 30 -6.47 6.22 11.54
C GLY A 30 -6.04 4.85 12.07
N TYR A 31 -4.80 4.69 12.59
CA TYR A 31 -4.28 3.41 13.07
C TYR A 31 -4.31 3.30 14.59
N ASN A 32 -4.58 2.09 15.09
CA ASN A 32 -4.36 1.75 16.49
C ASN A 32 -3.04 1.03 16.65
N CYS A 33 -2.14 1.56 17.48
CA CYS A 33 -0.92 0.91 17.92
C CYS A 33 -1.04 0.56 19.40
N ILE A 34 -0.83 -0.71 19.74
CA ILE A 34 -0.89 -1.15 21.12
C ILE A 34 0.53 -1.45 21.62
N SER A 35 0.87 -0.88 22.77
CA SER A 35 2.16 -1.08 23.43
C SER A 35 1.98 -1.50 24.88
N ASN A 36 2.98 -2.22 25.42
CA ASN A 36 3.06 -2.53 26.84
C ASN A 36 3.29 -1.24 27.64
N LYS A 37 2.66 -1.17 28.80
CA LYS A 37 3.02 -0.19 29.85
C LYS A 37 4.42 -0.45 30.37
N LEU A 38 5.00 0.54 31.01
CA LEU A 38 6.27 0.42 31.72
C LEU A 38 6.11 -0.50 32.97
N PRO A 39 7.21 -0.99 33.55
CA PRO A 39 7.17 -1.89 34.71
C PRO A 39 6.45 -1.31 35.93
N ASP A 40 6.46 0.00 36.09
CA ASP A 40 5.75 0.73 37.16
C ASP A 40 4.25 0.89 36.91
N GLY A 41 3.74 0.43 35.76
CA GLY A 41 2.34 0.52 35.35
C GLY A 41 1.97 1.81 34.63
N SER A 42 2.89 2.75 34.47
CA SER A 42 2.67 3.97 33.69
C SER A 42 2.63 3.67 32.17
N ASP A 43 1.99 4.54 31.42
CA ASP A 43 1.97 4.45 29.97
C ASP A 43 3.37 4.71 29.40
N ARG A 44 3.75 3.97 28.37
CA ARG A 44 5.06 4.12 27.71
C ARG A 44 5.21 5.49 27.02
N TYR A 45 4.13 6.03 26.52
CA TYR A 45 4.09 7.33 25.83
C TYR A 45 2.95 8.20 26.37
N ASN A 46 3.10 9.52 26.27
CA ASN A 46 2.09 10.49 26.64
C ASN A 46 1.53 11.21 25.40
N ILE A 47 0.36 11.83 25.56
CA ILE A 47 -0.18 12.76 24.55
C ILE A 47 0.83 13.90 24.36
N GLY A 48 1.16 14.21 23.12
CA GLY A 48 2.16 15.20 22.75
C GLY A 48 3.57 14.63 22.49
N ASP A 49 3.86 13.39 22.92
CA ASP A 49 5.15 12.76 22.64
C ASP A 49 5.33 12.52 21.15
N LEU A 50 6.55 12.73 20.65
CA LEU A 50 6.97 12.34 19.32
C LEU A 50 7.45 10.88 19.35
N VAL A 51 7.01 10.11 18.38
CA VAL A 51 7.40 8.70 18.17
C VAL A 51 7.60 8.42 16.68
N VAL A 52 8.41 7.43 16.35
CA VAL A 52 8.46 6.89 14.99
C VAL A 52 7.36 5.83 14.85
N TYR A 53 6.43 6.04 13.94
CA TYR A 53 5.47 5.03 13.54
C TYR A 53 6.09 4.10 12.51
N ILE A 54 6.24 2.83 12.85
CA ILE A 54 6.79 1.78 11.98
C ILE A 54 5.61 0.93 11.47
N PRO A 55 5.24 1.03 10.18
CA PRO A 55 4.03 0.42 9.64
C PRO A 55 4.15 -1.10 9.45
N GLU A 56 3.04 -1.73 9.07
CA GLU A 56 3.02 -3.11 8.62
C GLU A 56 3.96 -3.33 7.42
N ASN A 57 4.50 -4.54 7.30
CA ASN A 57 5.48 -4.93 6.31
C ASN A 57 6.87 -4.27 6.45
N ALA A 58 7.13 -3.54 7.53
CA ALA A 58 8.49 -3.14 7.88
C ALA A 58 9.32 -4.36 8.29
N LEU A 59 10.57 -4.43 7.81
CA LEU A 59 11.60 -5.37 8.25
C LEU A 59 12.58 -4.61 9.15
N LEU A 60 12.60 -4.96 10.43
CA LEU A 60 13.45 -4.31 11.41
C LEU A 60 14.84 -4.95 11.42
N PRO A 61 15.92 -4.17 11.50
CA PRO A 61 17.27 -4.70 11.74
C PRO A 61 17.41 -5.26 13.16
N GLU A 62 18.36 -6.14 13.37
CA GLU A 62 18.58 -6.84 14.66
C GLU A 62 18.76 -5.86 15.83
N TRP A 63 19.58 -4.82 15.68
CA TRP A 63 19.81 -3.85 16.74
C TRP A 63 18.50 -3.20 17.23
N LEU A 64 17.57 -2.89 16.30
CA LEU A 64 16.29 -2.28 16.64
C LEU A 64 15.33 -3.28 17.30
N LEU A 65 15.35 -4.55 16.87
CA LEU A 65 14.62 -5.63 17.55
C LEU A 65 15.08 -5.79 18.99
N ARG A 66 16.40 -5.74 19.25
CA ARG A 66 16.98 -5.79 20.61
C ARG A 66 16.54 -4.58 21.44
N LYS A 67 16.64 -3.39 20.88
CA LYS A 67 16.25 -2.14 21.54
C LYS A 67 14.77 -2.06 21.91
N MET A 68 13.92 -2.72 21.13
CA MET A 68 12.47 -2.74 21.32
C MET A 68 11.96 -3.98 22.09
N ASP A 69 12.84 -4.80 22.66
CA ASP A 69 12.50 -6.05 23.34
C ASP A 69 11.78 -7.08 22.42
N PHE A 70 12.10 -7.03 21.12
CA PHE A 70 11.58 -7.98 20.12
C PHE A 70 12.58 -9.05 19.70
N TRP A 71 13.65 -9.24 20.46
CA TRP A 71 14.68 -10.24 20.18
C TRP A 71 14.62 -11.40 21.16
N ASP A 72 14.73 -12.63 20.65
CA ASP A 72 14.81 -13.86 21.43
C ASP A 72 16.27 -14.37 21.41
N GLU A 73 17.00 -14.20 22.50
CA GLU A 73 18.40 -14.56 22.60
C GLU A 73 18.62 -16.07 22.46
N GLU A 74 17.69 -16.90 22.96
CA GLU A 74 17.83 -18.35 22.89
C GLU A 74 17.70 -18.86 21.47
N LYS A 75 16.81 -18.22 20.66
CA LYS A 75 16.56 -18.58 19.26
C LYS A 75 17.43 -17.81 18.27
N GLY A 76 18.16 -16.78 18.72
CA GLY A 76 18.98 -15.94 17.86
C GLY A 76 18.19 -15.25 16.75
N LYS A 77 16.93 -14.84 17.00
CA LYS A 77 16.06 -14.18 16.03
C LYS A 77 15.01 -13.31 16.71
N GLY A 78 14.36 -12.47 15.92
CA GLY A 78 13.23 -11.69 16.40
C GLY A 78 11.98 -12.53 16.71
N ILE A 79 11.08 -11.97 17.50
CA ILE A 79 9.78 -12.56 17.89
C ILE A 79 8.61 -12.08 17.02
N LEU A 80 8.85 -11.17 16.10
CA LEU A 80 7.85 -10.69 15.15
C LEU A 80 7.55 -11.74 14.07
N ALA A 81 6.80 -11.36 13.04
CA ALA A 81 6.47 -12.27 11.94
C ALA A 81 7.66 -12.52 10.98
N GLY A 82 7.46 -13.48 10.06
CA GLY A 82 8.42 -13.83 9.02
C GLY A 82 9.51 -14.81 9.49
N LYS A 83 10.32 -15.27 8.52
CA LYS A 83 11.37 -16.30 8.75
C LYS A 83 12.37 -15.90 9.85
N TYR A 84 12.75 -14.62 9.85
CA TYR A 84 13.73 -14.07 10.78
C TYR A 84 13.09 -13.42 12.01
N GLY A 85 11.74 -13.44 12.13
CA GLY A 85 11.02 -12.83 13.24
C GLY A 85 11.15 -11.30 13.28
N ASN A 86 11.38 -10.66 12.16
CA ASN A 86 11.67 -9.22 12.08
C ASN A 86 10.65 -8.41 11.28
N ARG A 87 9.58 -9.05 10.81
CA ARG A 87 8.54 -8.39 9.99
C ARG A 87 7.39 -7.91 10.88
N VAL A 88 7.07 -6.65 10.80
CA VAL A 88 5.87 -6.08 11.44
C VAL A 88 4.63 -6.57 10.70
N LYS A 89 3.72 -7.23 11.41
CA LYS A 89 2.38 -7.62 10.91
C LYS A 89 1.30 -7.13 11.85
N PRO A 90 0.12 -6.78 11.33
CA PRO A 90 -1.05 -6.52 12.16
C PRO A 90 -1.40 -7.75 12.99
N LEU A 91 -1.89 -7.50 14.19
CA LEU A 91 -2.29 -8.57 15.11
C LEU A 91 -3.42 -8.13 16.05
N LYS A 92 -4.09 -9.07 16.69
CA LYS A 92 -5.03 -8.78 17.79
C LYS A 92 -4.37 -9.04 19.14
N LEU A 93 -4.26 -7.99 19.93
CA LEU A 93 -3.85 -8.08 21.33
C LEU A 93 -5.10 -8.05 22.20
N ARG A 94 -5.35 -9.15 22.91
CA ARG A 94 -6.54 -9.31 23.80
C ARG A 94 -7.85 -8.85 23.13
N GLY A 95 -8.02 -9.14 21.82
CA GLY A 95 -9.23 -8.85 21.06
C GLY A 95 -9.24 -7.50 20.32
N ILE A 96 -8.31 -6.59 20.61
CA ILE A 96 -8.19 -5.29 19.93
C ILE A 96 -7.13 -5.38 18.82
N PHE A 97 -7.49 -4.88 17.65
CA PHE A 97 -6.62 -4.86 16.48
C PHE A 97 -5.54 -3.78 16.61
N SER A 98 -4.31 -4.15 16.30
CA SER A 98 -3.13 -3.28 16.35
C SER A 98 -2.35 -3.36 15.05
N GLU A 99 -1.99 -2.20 14.52
CA GLU A 99 -1.21 -2.06 13.27
C GLU A 99 0.04 -1.23 13.54
N GLY A 100 1.19 -1.74 13.07
CA GLY A 100 2.47 -1.10 13.28
C GLY A 100 3.00 -1.22 14.72
N VAL A 101 4.16 -0.63 14.93
CA VAL A 101 4.83 -0.49 16.24
C VAL A 101 5.40 0.91 16.38
N LEU A 102 5.64 1.35 17.63
CA LEU A 102 6.12 2.69 17.95
C LEU A 102 7.53 2.62 18.50
N TYR A 103 8.44 3.45 17.96
CA TYR A 103 9.79 3.63 18.49
C TYR A 103 9.92 5.05 19.08
N PRO A 104 10.49 5.21 20.30
CA PRO A 104 10.49 6.50 20.99
C PRO A 104 11.44 7.52 20.35
N CYS A 105 11.01 8.80 20.37
CA CYS A 105 11.91 9.92 20.24
C CYS A 105 12.27 10.43 21.63
N LEU A 106 13.55 10.46 21.94
CA LEU A 106 14.08 10.73 23.29
C LEU A 106 14.97 11.98 23.30
N THR A 107 15.05 12.66 24.43
CA THR A 107 16.14 13.60 24.66
C THR A 107 17.45 12.83 24.84
N MET A 108 18.59 13.50 24.72
CA MET A 108 19.90 12.90 25.01
C MET A 108 19.95 12.27 26.42
N ARG A 109 19.39 12.96 27.39
CA ARG A 109 19.35 12.50 28.79
C ARG A 109 18.43 11.29 29.00
N GLU A 110 17.32 11.20 28.30
CA GLU A 110 16.41 10.05 28.37
C GLU A 110 17.00 8.82 27.65
N TYR A 111 17.82 9.05 26.62
CA TYR A 111 18.49 7.95 25.90
C TYR A 111 19.56 7.27 26.78
N GLU A 112 20.40 8.04 27.46
CA GLU A 112 21.44 7.55 28.35
C GLU A 112 21.57 8.51 29.56
N GLU A 113 21.44 7.97 30.78
CA GLU A 113 21.55 8.74 32.00
C GLU A 113 22.95 9.35 32.11
N GLY A 114 23.04 10.67 32.23
CA GLY A 114 24.30 11.41 32.24
C GLY A 114 24.77 11.94 30.89
N PHE A 115 24.13 11.54 29.79
CA PHE A 115 24.42 12.13 28.48
C PHE A 115 23.92 13.58 28.45
N SER A 116 24.76 14.52 28.11
CA SER A 116 24.40 15.94 27.99
C SER A 116 24.56 16.43 26.55
N VAL A 117 23.73 17.41 26.19
CA VAL A 117 23.88 18.13 24.93
C VAL A 117 25.17 18.93 25.00
N ASP A 118 26.19 18.54 24.27
CA ASP A 118 27.48 19.22 24.23
C ASP A 118 27.41 20.56 23.48
N GLU A 119 28.51 21.33 23.50
CA GLU A 119 28.56 22.63 22.84
C GLU A 119 28.37 22.54 21.32
N VAL A 120 28.76 21.42 20.71
CA VAL A 120 28.60 21.21 19.24
C VAL A 120 27.12 21.06 18.93
N VAL A 121 26.39 20.23 19.66
CA VAL A 121 24.95 20.03 19.49
C VAL A 121 24.19 21.32 19.76
N LYS A 122 24.59 22.10 20.81
CA LYS A 122 24.04 23.42 21.10
C LYS A 122 24.29 24.43 19.99
N SER A 123 25.43 24.35 19.31
CA SER A 123 25.75 25.25 18.18
C SER A 123 24.81 25.06 16.96
N TYR A 124 24.17 23.88 16.85
CA TYR A 124 23.12 23.61 15.86
C TYR A 124 21.71 24.05 16.30
N GLY A 125 21.58 24.71 17.47
CA GLY A 125 20.29 25.20 17.97
C GLY A 125 19.51 24.19 18.79
N TYR A 126 20.08 23.06 19.18
CA TYR A 126 19.44 22.05 20.02
C TYR A 126 19.67 22.31 21.49
N ASP A 127 18.68 22.01 22.32
CA ASP A 127 18.73 22.16 23.77
C ASP A 127 18.45 20.84 24.50
N GLU A 128 18.36 20.89 25.82
CA GLU A 128 18.14 19.71 26.68
C GLU A 128 16.75 19.08 26.48
N ASN A 129 15.78 19.79 25.89
CA ASN A 129 14.43 19.31 25.62
C ASN A 129 14.26 18.80 24.20
N THR A 130 15.25 19.03 23.33
CA THR A 130 15.21 18.58 21.94
C THR A 130 15.15 17.06 21.89
N LYS A 131 14.12 16.53 21.22
CA LYS A 131 13.94 15.10 20.99
C LYS A 131 14.70 14.66 19.74
N PHE A 132 15.24 13.45 19.80
CA PHE A 132 16.00 12.81 18.72
C PHE A 132 15.50 11.39 18.49
N VAL A 133 15.67 10.91 17.27
CA VAL A 133 15.63 9.49 16.94
C VAL A 133 17.04 8.96 17.01
N PHE A 134 17.25 7.90 17.78
CA PHE A 134 18.58 7.27 17.97
C PHE A 134 18.70 5.99 17.17
N GLN A 135 19.90 5.74 16.63
CA GLN A 135 20.28 4.53 15.93
C GLN A 135 21.55 3.95 16.57
N GLU A 136 21.54 2.68 16.95
CA GLU A 136 22.73 1.97 17.39
C GLU A 136 23.42 1.29 16.19
N LYS A 137 24.65 1.71 15.87
CA LYS A 137 25.48 1.02 14.87
C LYS A 137 26.29 -0.08 15.57
N SER A 138 25.95 -1.34 15.30
CA SER A 138 26.33 -2.54 16.04
C SER A 138 27.82 -2.94 16.03
N THR A 139 28.69 -2.29 15.26
CA THR A 139 30.08 -2.77 15.11
C THR A 139 31.15 -1.97 15.83
N GLU A 140 30.86 -0.77 16.33
CA GLU A 140 31.89 0.09 16.96
C GLU A 140 31.36 0.95 18.13
N GLY A 141 30.14 0.68 18.63
CA GLY A 141 29.58 1.46 19.76
C GLY A 141 29.16 2.89 19.40
N TYR A 142 29.09 3.22 18.12
CA TYR A 142 28.62 4.53 17.70
C TYR A 142 27.11 4.61 17.73
N VAL A 143 26.60 5.61 18.43
CA VAL A 143 25.19 5.99 18.43
C VAL A 143 25.01 7.13 17.43
N GLY A 144 24.22 6.86 16.37
CA GLY A 144 23.75 7.91 15.48
C GLY A 144 22.49 8.56 16.05
N PHE A 145 22.28 9.83 15.81
CA PHE A 145 21.04 10.50 16.16
C PHE A 145 20.64 11.53 15.10
N THR A 146 19.34 11.77 14.97
CA THR A 146 18.77 12.81 14.11
C THR A 146 17.67 13.53 14.86
N PRO A 147 17.47 14.84 14.66
CA PRO A 147 16.38 15.57 15.33
C PRO A 147 15.02 14.98 15.00
N ALA A 148 14.16 14.86 16.00
CA ALA A 148 12.81 14.39 15.82
C ALA A 148 11.91 15.54 15.32
N VAL A 149 11.69 15.60 14.00
CA VAL A 149 10.80 16.56 13.36
C VAL A 149 9.58 15.82 12.83
N GLU A 150 8.40 16.25 13.24
CA GLU A 150 7.13 15.62 12.82
C GLU A 150 6.99 15.60 11.29
N GLY A 151 6.53 14.47 10.75
CA GLY A 151 6.36 14.24 9.31
C GLY A 151 7.59 13.70 8.58
N ILE A 152 8.78 13.78 9.18
CA ILE A 152 10.02 13.27 8.53
C ILE A 152 10.03 11.74 8.57
N ASP A 153 10.38 11.15 7.42
CA ASP A 153 10.65 9.72 7.27
C ASP A 153 12.07 9.38 7.75
N VAL A 154 12.19 8.41 8.62
CA VAL A 154 13.45 7.93 9.20
C VAL A 154 13.72 6.44 8.92
N ALA A 155 13.03 5.84 7.94
CA ALA A 155 13.19 4.42 7.62
C ALA A 155 14.66 4.09 7.28
N ASP A 156 15.27 4.82 6.36
CA ASP A 156 16.66 4.63 5.94
C ASP A 156 17.64 4.87 7.10
N PHE A 157 17.39 5.93 7.89
CA PHE A 157 18.22 6.23 9.06
C PHE A 157 18.23 5.07 10.07
N LEU A 158 17.07 4.44 10.30
CA LEU A 158 16.93 3.30 11.21
C LEU A 158 17.34 1.96 10.57
N GLY A 159 17.62 1.92 9.26
CA GLY A 159 17.91 0.70 8.52
C GLY A 159 16.70 -0.21 8.36
N ILE A 160 15.50 0.36 8.38
CA ILE A 160 14.24 -0.36 8.17
C ILE A 160 13.98 -0.45 6.67
N THR A 161 13.65 -1.65 6.19
CA THR A 161 13.31 -1.90 4.79
C THR A 161 11.87 -2.42 4.67
N LYS A 162 11.30 -2.32 3.49
CA LYS A 162 9.99 -2.89 3.21
C LYS A 162 10.11 -4.37 2.88
N TYR A 163 9.21 -5.20 3.42
CA TYR A 163 9.09 -6.58 2.99
C TYR A 163 8.55 -6.68 1.58
N GLU A 164 9.26 -7.38 0.73
CA GLU A 164 8.85 -7.68 -0.63
C GLU A 164 8.61 -9.20 -0.76
N PRO A 165 7.39 -9.63 -1.10
CA PRO A 165 7.12 -11.03 -1.31
C PRO A 165 7.81 -11.54 -2.58
N VAL A 166 8.16 -12.82 -2.59
CA VAL A 166 8.72 -13.47 -3.79
C VAL A 166 7.66 -13.50 -4.89
N ILE A 167 8.01 -12.97 -6.07
CA ILE A 167 7.11 -12.96 -7.23
C ILE A 167 6.93 -14.43 -7.72
N PRO A 168 5.68 -14.95 -7.77
CA PRO A 168 5.43 -16.27 -8.30
C PRO A 168 5.85 -16.40 -9.77
N ALA A 169 6.33 -17.56 -10.17
CA ALA A 169 6.78 -17.81 -11.56
C ALA A 169 5.69 -17.51 -12.61
N THR A 170 4.41 -17.68 -12.25
CA THR A 170 3.26 -17.37 -13.11
C THR A 170 3.01 -15.86 -13.30
N MET A 171 3.60 -15.03 -12.45
CA MET A 171 3.65 -13.57 -12.61
C MET A 171 4.93 -13.09 -13.29
N GLY A 172 5.85 -14.01 -13.60
CA GLY A 172 7.03 -13.76 -14.40
C GLY A 172 6.76 -13.90 -15.90
N GLY A 173 7.80 -13.69 -16.70
CA GLY A 173 7.78 -13.88 -18.14
C GLY A 173 8.92 -13.13 -18.83
N GLU A 174 9.02 -13.30 -20.15
CA GLU A 174 9.92 -12.50 -20.96
C GLU A 174 9.46 -11.05 -20.98
N ILE A 175 10.36 -10.14 -20.62
CA ILE A 175 10.11 -8.71 -20.56
C ILE A 175 11.02 -7.95 -21.52
N PHE A 176 10.63 -6.73 -21.85
CA PHE A 176 11.46 -5.77 -22.59
C PHE A 176 11.34 -4.39 -21.94
N ASN A 177 12.32 -3.55 -22.19
CA ASN A 177 12.31 -2.16 -21.72
C ASN A 177 11.63 -1.27 -22.76
N GLY A 178 10.45 -0.77 -22.44
CA GLY A 178 9.70 0.17 -23.29
C GLY A 178 9.78 1.63 -22.79
N GLY A 179 10.54 1.87 -21.72
CA GLY A 179 10.71 3.21 -21.12
C GLY A 179 9.61 3.57 -20.12
N THR A 180 9.91 4.56 -19.29
CA THR A 180 8.97 5.07 -18.26
C THR A 180 8.11 6.23 -18.73
N GLU A 181 8.39 6.80 -19.89
CA GLU A 181 7.70 7.97 -20.45
C GLU A 181 6.24 7.69 -20.86
N ILE A 182 5.91 6.42 -21.09
CA ILE A 182 4.53 5.99 -21.38
C ILE A 182 3.76 5.52 -20.15
N VAL A 183 4.40 5.54 -18.97
CA VAL A 183 3.84 5.00 -17.75
C VAL A 183 3.10 6.08 -16.97
N VAL A 184 1.82 5.85 -16.73
CA VAL A 184 1.02 6.68 -15.83
C VAL A 184 1.22 6.18 -14.40
N PRO A 185 1.73 7.00 -13.47
CA PRO A 185 1.83 6.63 -12.05
C PRO A 185 0.46 6.28 -11.48
N TYR A 186 0.41 5.20 -10.71
CA TYR A 186 -0.86 4.75 -10.15
C TYR A 186 -0.65 4.14 -8.76
N ASP A 187 -0.99 4.90 -7.75
CA ASP A 187 -0.90 4.53 -6.35
C ASP A 187 -2.24 4.70 -5.64
N VAL A 188 -2.54 3.80 -4.71
CA VAL A 188 -3.75 3.85 -3.90
C VAL A 188 -3.32 3.83 -2.43
N GLU A 189 -3.39 5.01 -1.80
CA GLU A 189 -2.99 5.17 -0.41
C GLU A 189 -4.07 4.68 0.57
N PRO A 190 -3.69 4.25 1.79
CA PRO A 190 -4.66 3.93 2.82
C PRO A 190 -5.42 5.17 3.29
N ILE A 191 -6.74 5.06 3.46
CA ILE A 191 -7.58 6.15 4.00
C ILE A 191 -7.10 6.60 5.39
N GLN A 192 -6.54 5.70 6.18
CA GLN A 192 -6.03 6.00 7.53
C GLN A 192 -4.89 7.03 7.55
N LYS A 193 -4.18 7.18 6.43
CA LYS A 193 -3.15 8.22 6.28
C LYS A 193 -3.71 9.58 5.87
N TYR A 194 -4.90 9.60 5.25
CA TYR A 194 -5.48 10.78 4.60
C TYR A 194 -6.96 10.92 4.93
N MET A 195 -7.29 10.93 6.22
CA MET A 195 -8.68 10.92 6.69
C MET A 195 -9.46 12.16 6.26
N ASP A 196 -8.77 13.27 6.04
CA ASP A 196 -9.35 14.56 5.63
C ASP A 196 -9.39 14.75 4.10
N ALA A 197 -8.98 13.73 3.32
CA ALA A 197 -8.96 13.84 1.86
C ALA A 197 -10.37 13.88 1.25
N PHE A 198 -11.36 13.29 1.91
CA PHE A 198 -12.76 13.38 1.53
C PHE A 198 -13.50 14.39 2.41
N VAL A 199 -14.48 15.07 1.81
CA VAL A 199 -15.38 15.98 2.52
C VAL A 199 -16.67 15.23 2.89
N GLU A 200 -17.13 15.39 4.12
CA GLU A 200 -18.41 14.80 4.57
C GLU A 200 -19.57 15.21 3.66
N GLY A 201 -20.37 14.23 3.22
CA GLY A 201 -21.45 14.44 2.26
C GLY A 201 -21.04 14.51 0.79
N GLU A 202 -19.74 14.46 0.45
CA GLU A 202 -19.27 14.36 -0.93
C GLU A 202 -19.77 13.07 -1.59
N MET A 203 -20.22 13.15 -2.84
CA MET A 203 -20.64 11.96 -3.59
C MET A 203 -19.44 11.10 -3.99
N PHE A 204 -19.45 9.82 -3.60
CA PHE A 204 -18.37 8.89 -3.86
C PHE A 204 -18.84 7.52 -4.33
N GLU A 205 -17.96 6.78 -4.99
CA GLU A 205 -18.09 5.35 -5.25
C GLU A 205 -17.17 4.58 -4.30
N ALA A 206 -17.70 3.51 -3.69
CA ALA A 206 -16.90 2.47 -3.04
C ALA A 206 -16.97 1.19 -3.88
N THR A 207 -15.83 0.71 -4.35
CA THR A 207 -15.72 -0.55 -5.08
C THR A 207 -15.11 -1.64 -4.22
N GLU A 208 -15.41 -2.90 -4.50
CA GLU A 208 -14.73 -4.02 -3.88
C GLU A 208 -13.24 -4.02 -4.25
N LYS A 209 -12.36 -4.01 -3.25
CA LYS A 209 -10.94 -4.26 -3.46
C LYS A 209 -10.73 -5.76 -3.67
N ILE A 210 -10.39 -6.12 -4.91
CA ILE A 210 -10.14 -7.50 -5.30
C ILE A 210 -8.71 -7.89 -4.92
N HIS A 211 -8.54 -9.07 -4.34
CA HIS A 211 -7.24 -9.67 -4.07
C HIS A 211 -6.69 -10.34 -5.33
N GLY A 212 -5.84 -9.65 -6.02
CA GLY A 212 -5.25 -10.09 -7.27
C GLY A 212 -3.88 -9.47 -7.51
N THR A 213 -3.65 -9.08 -8.73
CA THR A 213 -2.49 -8.29 -9.14
C THR A 213 -2.91 -7.22 -10.15
N GLN A 214 -2.48 -6.00 -9.89
CA GLN A 214 -2.75 -4.90 -10.81
C GLN A 214 -2.12 -5.16 -12.17
N THR A 215 -2.92 -5.06 -13.20
CA THR A 215 -2.56 -5.24 -14.60
C THR A 215 -2.81 -3.95 -15.36
N ARG A 216 -1.83 -3.53 -16.17
CA ARG A 216 -1.92 -2.34 -17.03
C ARG A 216 -1.87 -2.75 -18.48
N PHE A 217 -2.78 -2.19 -19.28
CA PHE A 217 -2.75 -2.27 -20.73
C PHE A 217 -2.62 -0.86 -21.29
N ILE A 218 -1.49 -0.57 -21.93
CA ILE A 218 -1.19 0.74 -22.46
C ILE A 218 -1.25 0.68 -23.97
N PHE A 219 -2.04 1.57 -24.58
CA PHE A 219 -2.20 1.72 -26.00
C PHE A 219 -1.66 3.08 -26.41
N THR A 220 -0.68 3.10 -27.30
CA THR A 220 -0.07 4.34 -27.79
C THR A 220 -0.30 4.48 -29.29
N LYS A 221 -0.11 5.69 -29.84
CA LYS A 221 -0.05 5.93 -31.26
C LYS A 221 1.30 6.52 -31.62
N GLY A 222 2.02 5.84 -32.52
CA GLY A 222 3.28 6.34 -33.08
C GLY A 222 4.53 6.08 -32.24
N ASN A 223 4.45 5.36 -31.11
CA ASN A 223 5.62 4.81 -30.43
C ASN A 223 5.87 3.40 -30.93
N VAL A 224 6.51 3.30 -32.07
CA VAL A 224 6.85 1.99 -32.63
C VAL A 224 8.02 1.40 -31.86
N ASN A 225 7.75 0.45 -30.99
CA ASN A 225 8.76 -0.41 -30.41
C ASN A 225 8.79 -1.72 -31.20
N GLU A 226 9.92 -2.07 -31.79
CA GLU A 226 10.09 -3.30 -32.59
C GLU A 226 9.86 -4.58 -31.79
N GLU A 227 9.97 -4.51 -30.46
CA GLU A 227 9.73 -5.63 -29.54
C GLU A 227 8.26 -5.79 -29.16
N THR A 228 7.38 -4.84 -29.51
CA THR A 228 5.96 -4.95 -29.30
C THR A 228 5.30 -5.79 -30.39
N PHE A 229 4.43 -6.53 -30.09
CA PHE A 229 3.48 -7.55 -30.37
C PHE A 229 2.83 -7.51 -31.75
N GLY A 230 3.03 -8.54 -32.54
CA GLY A 230 2.22 -8.86 -33.68
C GLY A 230 2.05 -7.70 -34.66
N GLU A 231 0.85 -7.51 -35.17
CA GLU A 231 0.53 -6.44 -36.13
C GLU A 231 0.36 -5.07 -35.47
N ASN A 232 0.05 -5.00 -34.16
CA ASN A 232 -0.13 -3.76 -33.40
C ASN A 232 1.05 -3.51 -32.46
N LYS A 233 2.06 -2.81 -32.95
CA LYS A 233 3.31 -2.50 -32.24
C LYS A 233 3.18 -1.46 -31.11
N ASP A 234 1.97 -0.95 -30.85
CA ASP A 234 1.71 0.18 -29.94
C ASP A 234 1.03 -0.24 -28.63
N ILE A 235 1.13 -1.52 -28.25
CA ILE A 235 0.46 -2.07 -27.08
C ILE A 235 1.47 -2.61 -26.08
N TYR A 236 1.30 -2.23 -24.80
CA TYR A 236 2.20 -2.60 -23.71
C TYR A 236 1.41 -3.26 -22.58
N ILE A 237 1.89 -4.41 -22.10
CA ILE A 237 1.26 -5.17 -21.01
C ILE A 237 2.22 -5.18 -19.82
N ALA A 238 1.77 -4.75 -18.63
CA ALA A 238 2.60 -4.76 -17.45
C ALA A 238 1.82 -5.10 -16.18
N SER A 239 2.55 -5.62 -15.18
CA SER A 239 2.13 -5.50 -13.78
C SER A 239 2.42 -4.09 -13.28
N LYS A 240 1.93 -3.74 -12.08
CA LYS A 240 2.30 -2.48 -11.43
C LYS A 240 3.82 -2.34 -11.31
N GLY A 241 4.47 -3.29 -10.63
CA GLY A 241 5.90 -3.18 -10.31
C GLY A 241 6.81 -3.20 -11.53
N GLN A 242 6.48 -3.97 -12.56
CA GLN A 242 7.24 -3.95 -13.82
C GLN A 242 6.98 -2.68 -14.61
N GLY A 243 5.70 -2.28 -14.73
CA GLY A 243 5.33 -1.06 -15.44
C GLY A 243 5.95 0.20 -14.83
N ASP A 244 5.99 0.32 -13.51
CA ASP A 244 6.62 1.46 -12.83
C ASP A 244 8.13 1.58 -13.15
N LYS A 245 8.76 0.48 -13.56
CA LYS A 245 10.16 0.42 -14.02
C LYS A 245 10.31 0.56 -15.54
N GLY A 246 9.22 0.79 -16.28
CA GLY A 246 9.21 0.84 -17.74
C GLY A 246 9.41 -0.52 -18.42
N LEU A 247 9.13 -1.61 -17.70
CA LEU A 247 9.28 -2.98 -18.16
C LEU A 247 7.93 -3.60 -18.52
N PHE A 248 7.87 -4.28 -19.67
CA PHE A 248 6.63 -4.80 -20.23
C PHE A 248 6.79 -6.24 -20.66
N PHE A 249 5.73 -7.03 -20.55
CA PHE A 249 5.71 -8.42 -20.98
C PHE A 249 5.58 -8.54 -22.50
N LYS A 250 6.39 -9.42 -23.11
CA LYS A 250 6.23 -9.77 -24.52
C LYS A 250 4.94 -10.57 -24.70
N ASN A 251 4.12 -10.23 -25.70
CA ASN A 251 2.90 -10.98 -26.04
C ASN A 251 3.22 -12.14 -27.00
N ASN A 252 4.09 -13.04 -26.62
CA ASN A 252 4.53 -14.19 -27.41
C ASN A 252 4.09 -15.52 -26.77
N LEU A 253 4.44 -16.63 -27.40
CA LEU A 253 4.12 -17.97 -26.92
C LEU A 253 4.81 -18.28 -25.59
N SER A 254 6.03 -17.78 -25.36
CA SER A 254 6.76 -17.97 -24.10
C SER A 254 5.98 -17.40 -22.90
N ASN A 255 5.24 -16.31 -23.12
CA ASN A 255 4.42 -15.67 -22.10
C ASN A 255 2.96 -16.14 -22.09
N SER A 256 2.61 -17.21 -22.80
CA SER A 256 1.22 -17.72 -22.86
C SER A 256 0.64 -18.07 -21.48
N ASN A 257 1.47 -18.38 -20.50
CA ASN A 257 1.08 -18.67 -19.11
C ASN A 257 1.18 -17.47 -18.18
N SER A 258 1.73 -16.33 -18.62
CA SER A 258 1.75 -15.11 -17.81
C SER A 258 0.34 -14.60 -17.52
N TYR A 259 0.03 -14.28 -16.28
CA TYR A 259 -1.27 -13.77 -15.87
C TYR A 259 -1.71 -12.55 -16.66
N TYR A 260 -0.78 -11.64 -16.90
CA TYR A 260 -1.03 -10.36 -17.57
C TYR A 260 -1.35 -10.55 -19.04
N VAL A 261 -0.57 -11.37 -19.74
CA VAL A 261 -0.80 -11.70 -21.15
C VAL A 261 -2.07 -12.53 -21.32
N ARG A 262 -2.34 -13.48 -20.41
CA ARG A 262 -3.60 -14.25 -20.41
C ARG A 262 -4.82 -13.35 -20.19
N ALA A 263 -4.75 -12.42 -19.23
CA ALA A 263 -5.85 -11.47 -18.98
C ALA A 263 -6.14 -10.62 -20.21
N PHE A 264 -5.10 -10.16 -20.91
CA PHE A 264 -5.22 -9.42 -22.15
C PHE A 264 -5.94 -10.22 -23.25
N LYS A 265 -5.49 -11.46 -23.49
CA LYS A 265 -6.03 -12.33 -24.53
C LYS A 265 -7.43 -12.86 -24.25
N LEU A 266 -7.68 -13.36 -23.02
CA LEU A 266 -8.97 -13.95 -22.65
C LEU A 266 -10.13 -12.95 -22.68
N ASN A 267 -9.84 -11.67 -22.52
CA ASN A 267 -10.85 -10.60 -22.56
C ASN A 267 -10.93 -9.88 -23.91
N ASN A 268 -10.17 -10.31 -24.92
CA ASN A 268 -10.07 -9.66 -26.24
C ASN A 268 -9.80 -8.15 -26.13
N ILE A 269 -8.92 -7.76 -25.21
CA ILE A 269 -8.69 -6.34 -24.85
C ILE A 269 -8.24 -5.54 -26.06
N GLU A 270 -7.34 -6.11 -26.87
CA GLU A 270 -6.84 -5.46 -28.09
C GLU A 270 -7.97 -5.05 -29.03
N GLU A 271 -8.75 -6.01 -29.50
CA GLU A 271 -9.83 -5.78 -30.46
C GLU A 271 -10.88 -4.78 -29.93
N LYS A 272 -11.25 -4.93 -28.66
CA LYS A 272 -12.23 -4.07 -28.02
C LYS A 272 -11.74 -2.62 -27.94
N VAL A 273 -10.49 -2.41 -27.53
CA VAL A 273 -9.95 -1.07 -27.33
C VAL A 273 -9.66 -0.37 -28.65
N ILE A 274 -9.03 -1.01 -29.63
CA ILE A 274 -8.70 -0.37 -30.91
C ILE A 274 -9.94 0.05 -31.71
N ASN A 275 -11.06 -0.63 -31.50
CA ASN A 275 -12.33 -0.32 -32.14
C ASN A 275 -13.12 0.78 -31.42
N SER A 276 -12.76 1.14 -30.18
CA SER A 276 -13.48 2.15 -29.40
C SER A 276 -13.25 3.57 -29.94
N GLU A 277 -14.28 4.41 -29.80
CA GLU A 277 -14.19 5.81 -30.21
C GLU A 277 -13.21 6.59 -29.32
N LEU A 278 -13.13 6.22 -28.05
CA LEU A 278 -12.20 6.86 -27.11
C LEU A 278 -10.73 6.65 -27.55
N TYR A 279 -10.35 5.42 -27.95
CA TYR A 279 -9.01 5.17 -28.46
C TYR A 279 -8.75 5.89 -29.79
N LYS A 280 -9.69 5.86 -30.70
CA LYS A 280 -9.54 6.52 -32.01
C LYS A 280 -9.31 8.03 -31.88
N SER A 281 -9.94 8.66 -30.89
CA SER A 281 -9.83 10.11 -30.61
C SER A 281 -8.68 10.51 -29.68
N SER A 282 -7.97 9.54 -29.07
CA SER A 282 -6.90 9.79 -28.10
C SER A 282 -5.53 9.50 -28.68
N ASP A 283 -4.49 10.17 -28.17
CA ASP A 283 -3.09 9.85 -28.50
C ASP A 283 -2.59 8.60 -27.74
N MET A 284 -3.12 8.39 -26.55
CA MET A 284 -2.75 7.29 -25.67
C MET A 284 -3.90 6.95 -24.73
N LEU A 285 -4.03 5.67 -24.41
CA LEU A 285 -5.03 5.15 -23.48
C LEU A 285 -4.37 4.10 -22.56
N THR A 286 -4.59 4.23 -21.26
CA THR A 286 -4.14 3.21 -20.29
C THR A 286 -5.33 2.65 -19.53
N LEU A 287 -5.51 1.34 -19.57
CA LEU A 287 -6.49 0.59 -18.80
C LEU A 287 -5.81 0.01 -17.56
N PHE A 288 -6.40 0.21 -16.40
CA PHE A 288 -5.98 -0.38 -15.14
C PHE A 288 -7.03 -1.36 -14.65
N GLY A 289 -6.61 -2.58 -14.36
CA GLY A 289 -7.51 -3.61 -13.86
C GLY A 289 -6.83 -4.57 -12.91
N GLU A 290 -7.63 -5.42 -12.28
CA GLU A 290 -7.16 -6.46 -11.39
C GLU A 290 -7.29 -7.83 -12.07
N THR A 291 -6.17 -8.54 -12.21
CA THR A 291 -6.16 -9.95 -12.59
C THR A 291 -6.16 -10.80 -11.32
N TYR A 292 -7.10 -11.73 -11.18
CA TYR A 292 -7.33 -12.47 -9.94
C TYR A 292 -7.62 -13.96 -10.20
N GLY A 293 -7.70 -14.77 -9.13
CA GLY A 293 -8.08 -16.17 -9.15
C GLY A 293 -6.96 -17.17 -8.92
N MET A 294 -5.70 -16.71 -8.94
CA MET A 294 -4.53 -17.58 -8.75
C MET A 294 -3.91 -17.47 -7.35
N GLN A 295 -4.25 -16.43 -6.61
CA GLN A 295 -3.84 -16.21 -5.22
C GLN A 295 -4.67 -17.08 -4.26
N ASP A 296 -4.53 -16.87 -2.94
CA ASP A 296 -5.26 -17.62 -1.91
C ASP A 296 -6.77 -17.36 -1.92
N LEU A 297 -7.22 -16.16 -2.32
CA LEU A 297 -8.63 -15.86 -2.53
C LEU A 297 -9.03 -16.15 -4.00
N LYS A 298 -9.80 -17.22 -4.19
CA LYS A 298 -10.09 -17.76 -5.54
C LYS A 298 -11.34 -17.18 -6.21
N TYR A 299 -12.21 -16.48 -5.49
CA TYR A 299 -13.47 -15.93 -6.00
C TYR A 299 -14.39 -16.95 -6.70
N GLY A 300 -14.29 -18.21 -6.31
CA GLY A 300 -15.04 -19.30 -6.91
C GLY A 300 -14.59 -19.72 -8.30
N LEU A 301 -13.42 -19.27 -8.73
CA LEU A 301 -12.79 -19.73 -9.97
C LEU A 301 -12.15 -21.12 -9.77
N GLU A 302 -12.22 -21.95 -10.80
CA GLU A 302 -11.55 -23.23 -10.83
C GLU A 302 -10.02 -23.05 -10.89
N ASN A 303 -9.29 -24.08 -10.46
CA ASN A 303 -7.83 -24.03 -10.49
C ASN A 303 -7.31 -23.76 -11.91
N GLY A 304 -6.39 -22.80 -12.02
CA GLY A 304 -5.81 -22.39 -13.30
C GLY A 304 -6.64 -21.36 -14.08
N HIS A 305 -7.88 -21.06 -13.65
CA HIS A 305 -8.67 -19.98 -14.24
C HIS A 305 -8.32 -18.64 -13.61
N ILE A 306 -8.43 -17.59 -14.42
CA ILE A 306 -8.22 -16.21 -14.01
C ILE A 306 -9.43 -15.35 -14.39
N GLY A 307 -9.67 -14.32 -13.62
CA GLY A 307 -10.60 -13.25 -13.96
C GLY A 307 -9.84 -11.93 -14.14
N TYR A 308 -10.47 -11.00 -14.83
CA TYR A 308 -10.00 -9.63 -14.97
C TYR A 308 -11.17 -8.67 -14.73
N ARG A 309 -10.93 -7.59 -14.01
CA ARG A 309 -11.90 -6.51 -13.74
C ARG A 309 -11.24 -5.16 -13.95
N LEU A 310 -11.82 -4.35 -14.81
CA LEU A 310 -11.39 -2.96 -15.02
C LEU A 310 -11.75 -2.12 -13.80
N PHE A 311 -10.85 -1.29 -13.33
CA PHE A 311 -11.18 -0.35 -12.26
C PHE A 311 -10.91 1.11 -12.63
N ASP A 312 -10.02 1.38 -13.61
CA ASP A 312 -9.73 2.75 -14.00
C ASP A 312 -9.23 2.87 -15.44
N VAL A 313 -9.33 4.08 -15.99
CA VAL A 313 -8.86 4.40 -17.34
C VAL A 313 -8.24 5.80 -17.32
N TYR A 314 -7.08 5.92 -17.95
CA TYR A 314 -6.40 7.19 -18.16
C TYR A 314 -6.32 7.49 -19.66
N VAL A 315 -6.67 8.70 -20.05
CA VAL A 315 -6.71 9.17 -21.44
C VAL A 315 -5.66 10.24 -21.66
N GLY A 316 -4.81 10.05 -22.66
CA GLY A 316 -3.72 10.95 -22.98
C GLY A 316 -2.36 10.50 -22.48
N LYS A 317 -1.29 11.25 -22.83
CA LYS A 317 0.06 10.98 -22.38
C LYS A 317 0.24 11.22 -20.88
N PRO A 318 1.14 10.49 -20.20
CA PRO A 318 1.43 10.72 -18.79
C PRO A 318 1.66 12.20 -18.48
N ARG A 319 1.10 12.69 -17.37
CA ARG A 319 1.15 14.09 -16.93
C ARG A 319 0.45 15.12 -17.82
N GLN A 320 -0.07 14.73 -18.97
CA GLN A 320 -0.80 15.61 -19.92
C GLN A 320 -2.25 15.18 -20.11
N GLY A 321 -2.58 13.95 -19.75
CA GLY A 321 -3.91 13.41 -19.81
C GLY A 321 -4.65 13.49 -18.47
N ARG A 322 -5.74 12.72 -18.37
CA ARG A 322 -6.57 12.65 -17.18
C ARG A 322 -7.13 11.26 -16.95
N PHE A 323 -7.48 10.95 -15.72
CA PHE A 323 -8.35 9.82 -15.43
C PHE A 323 -9.79 10.11 -15.83
N LEU A 324 -10.52 9.08 -16.23
CA LEU A 324 -11.95 9.17 -16.44
C LEU A 324 -12.68 9.27 -15.09
N ASN A 325 -13.71 10.10 -15.02
CA ASN A 325 -14.59 10.11 -13.86
C ASN A 325 -15.44 8.83 -13.79
N TYR A 326 -16.26 8.69 -12.75
CA TYR A 326 -17.07 7.50 -12.55
C TYR A 326 -17.96 7.15 -13.77
N GLU A 327 -18.76 8.08 -14.25
CA GLU A 327 -19.70 7.83 -15.35
C GLU A 327 -18.99 7.55 -16.67
N GLU A 328 -17.92 8.27 -16.98
CA GLU A 328 -17.10 8.04 -18.16
C GLU A 328 -16.45 6.64 -18.15
N CYS A 329 -15.84 6.26 -17.01
CA CYS A 329 -15.22 4.96 -16.86
C CYS A 329 -16.23 3.81 -16.95
N LYS A 330 -17.43 3.99 -16.37
CA LYS A 330 -18.53 3.03 -16.45
C LYS A 330 -19.00 2.87 -17.89
N SER A 331 -19.33 3.97 -18.56
CA SER A 331 -19.79 3.96 -19.95
C SER A 331 -18.78 3.32 -20.89
N PHE A 332 -17.49 3.63 -20.70
CA PHE A 332 -16.42 3.04 -21.50
C PHE A 332 -16.27 1.54 -21.27
N ALA A 333 -16.35 1.08 -20.03
CA ALA A 333 -16.33 -0.36 -19.73
C ALA A 333 -17.52 -1.11 -20.35
N GLU A 334 -18.72 -0.50 -20.34
CA GLU A 334 -19.92 -1.02 -20.98
C GLU A 334 -19.77 -1.07 -22.52
N GLU A 335 -19.23 -0.02 -23.15
CA GLU A 335 -18.90 0.01 -24.59
C GLU A 335 -17.96 -1.15 -24.96
N LEU A 336 -16.92 -1.36 -24.17
CA LEU A 336 -15.97 -2.45 -24.40
C LEU A 336 -16.52 -3.84 -24.03
N GLY A 337 -17.65 -3.93 -23.33
CA GLY A 337 -18.12 -5.19 -22.74
C GLY A 337 -17.07 -5.82 -21.81
N ILE A 338 -16.38 -4.97 -21.02
CA ILE A 338 -15.42 -5.39 -19.98
C ILE A 338 -16.04 -5.13 -18.62
N GLU A 339 -16.10 -6.16 -17.80
CA GLU A 339 -16.66 -6.01 -16.47
C GLU A 339 -15.75 -5.16 -15.57
N ARG A 340 -16.34 -4.20 -14.85
CA ARG A 340 -15.68 -3.42 -13.82
C ARG A 340 -15.59 -4.19 -12.49
N VAL A 341 -14.70 -3.73 -11.62
CA VAL A 341 -14.74 -4.11 -10.19
C VAL A 341 -16.14 -3.81 -9.63
N PRO A 342 -16.69 -4.68 -8.74
CA PRO A 342 -18.03 -4.46 -8.22
C PRO A 342 -18.15 -3.15 -7.47
N SER A 343 -19.11 -2.31 -7.85
CA SER A 343 -19.52 -1.14 -7.06
C SER A 343 -20.41 -1.60 -5.89
N LEU A 344 -19.99 -1.31 -4.69
CA LEU A 344 -20.68 -1.69 -3.45
C LEU A 344 -21.61 -0.59 -2.95
N TYR A 345 -21.24 0.66 -3.23
CA TYR A 345 -21.98 1.83 -2.79
C TYR A 345 -21.67 3.03 -3.67
N ILE A 346 -22.69 3.81 -3.93
CA ILE A 346 -22.63 5.13 -4.55
C ILE A 346 -23.55 6.03 -3.73
N GLY A 347 -23.01 7.09 -3.18
CA GLY A 347 -23.76 8.01 -2.33
C GLY A 347 -22.86 9.01 -1.59
N GLU A 348 -23.40 9.61 -0.55
CA GLU A 348 -22.69 10.58 0.28
C GLU A 348 -21.61 9.90 1.12
N TYR A 349 -20.45 10.52 1.20
CA TYR A 349 -19.32 10.07 2.00
C TYR A 349 -19.57 10.35 3.48
N SER A 350 -19.32 9.34 4.28
CA SER A 350 -18.92 9.45 5.67
C SER A 350 -17.83 8.42 5.97
N PHE A 351 -16.94 8.74 6.89
CA PHE A 351 -15.89 7.79 7.29
C PHE A 351 -16.48 6.49 7.85
N ASP A 352 -17.55 6.58 8.65
CA ASP A 352 -18.26 5.42 9.21
C ASP A 352 -18.81 4.53 8.10
N LYS A 353 -19.35 5.12 7.02
CA LYS A 353 -19.84 4.34 5.86
C LYS A 353 -18.73 3.59 5.16
N VAL A 354 -17.55 4.18 5.00
CA VAL A 354 -16.39 3.48 4.43
C VAL A 354 -15.97 2.32 5.34
N MET A 355 -15.92 2.53 6.66
CA MET A 355 -15.55 1.47 7.61
C MET A 355 -16.57 0.32 7.63
N GLU A 356 -17.87 0.63 7.54
CA GLU A 356 -18.94 -0.38 7.38
C GLU A 356 -18.70 -1.23 6.11
N LEU A 357 -18.43 -0.57 4.98
CA LEU A 357 -18.23 -1.23 3.70
C LEU A 357 -16.89 -1.99 3.61
N THR A 358 -15.89 -1.62 4.41
CA THR A 358 -14.56 -2.23 4.39
C THR A 358 -14.61 -3.71 4.72
N SER A 359 -15.43 -4.10 5.69
CA SER A 359 -15.57 -5.48 6.11
C SER A 359 -16.74 -6.18 5.40
N GLY A 360 -16.65 -7.50 5.25
CA GLY A 360 -17.74 -8.28 4.68
C GLY A 360 -17.28 -9.41 3.78
N LYS A 361 -18.24 -9.98 3.06
CA LYS A 361 -18.00 -11.04 2.09
C LYS A 361 -17.85 -10.45 0.69
N THR A 362 -17.13 -11.17 -0.17
CA THR A 362 -17.01 -10.78 -1.59
C THR A 362 -18.37 -10.78 -2.29
N THR A 363 -18.56 -9.86 -3.19
CA THR A 363 -19.68 -9.87 -4.14
C THR A 363 -19.34 -10.54 -5.46
N LEU A 364 -18.04 -10.85 -5.64
CA LEU A 364 -17.48 -11.41 -6.86
C LEU A 364 -17.51 -12.95 -6.83
N GLY A 365 -17.90 -13.54 -7.97
CA GLY A 365 -17.86 -14.98 -8.19
C GLY A 365 -18.96 -15.79 -7.49
N LYS A 366 -18.78 -17.12 -7.50
CA LYS A 366 -19.76 -18.08 -6.96
C LYS A 366 -19.62 -18.33 -5.45
N ASN A 367 -18.41 -18.13 -4.91
CA ASN A 367 -18.13 -18.37 -3.48
C ASN A 367 -18.37 -17.09 -2.67
N LYS A 368 -19.62 -16.82 -2.37
CA LYS A 368 -20.05 -15.66 -1.59
C LYS A 368 -19.71 -15.75 -0.09
N ASP A 369 -19.13 -16.87 0.37
CA ASP A 369 -18.66 -17.00 1.76
C ASP A 369 -17.22 -16.52 1.97
N GLN A 370 -16.49 -16.28 0.89
CA GLN A 370 -15.15 -15.74 0.94
C GLN A 370 -15.14 -14.31 1.47
N ILE A 371 -14.20 -14.00 2.36
CA ILE A 371 -14.01 -12.64 2.84
C ILE A 371 -13.59 -11.70 1.68
N ARG A 372 -14.02 -10.46 1.76
CA ARG A 372 -13.55 -9.36 0.91
C ARG A 372 -12.23 -8.81 1.47
N GLU A 373 -11.31 -8.42 0.59
CA GLU A 373 -10.07 -7.75 1.02
C GLU A 373 -10.37 -6.40 1.67
N GLY A 374 -11.24 -5.62 1.09
CA GLY A 374 -11.62 -4.29 1.54
C GLY A 374 -12.37 -3.53 0.46
N VAL A 375 -12.23 -2.22 0.49
CA VAL A 375 -12.81 -1.31 -0.51
C VAL A 375 -11.76 -0.35 -1.05
N VAL A 376 -12.03 0.13 -2.27
CA VAL A 376 -11.37 1.30 -2.84
C VAL A 376 -12.43 2.36 -3.05
N ILE A 377 -12.13 3.58 -2.65
CA ILE A 377 -13.07 4.70 -2.70
C ILE A 377 -12.53 5.83 -3.57
N ARG A 378 -13.41 6.46 -4.32
CA ARG A 378 -13.10 7.65 -5.13
C ARG A 378 -14.29 8.60 -5.18
N PRO A 379 -14.08 9.93 -5.32
CA PRO A 379 -15.15 10.85 -5.66
C PRO A 379 -15.77 10.48 -7.01
N LEU A 380 -17.04 10.76 -7.23
CA LEU A 380 -17.66 10.56 -8.55
C LEU A 380 -17.02 11.45 -9.62
N ASN A 381 -16.59 12.65 -9.23
CA ASN A 381 -15.82 13.57 -10.08
C ASN A 381 -14.36 13.54 -9.62
N GLU A 382 -13.45 13.27 -10.56
CA GLU A 382 -12.02 13.25 -10.28
C GLU A 382 -11.54 14.59 -9.71
N ARG A 383 -10.78 14.54 -8.63
CA ARG A 383 -10.15 15.70 -8.01
C ARG A 383 -8.83 15.37 -7.35
N TYR A 384 -8.07 16.40 -7.02
CA TYR A 384 -6.74 16.32 -6.46
C TYR A 384 -6.64 17.18 -5.19
N VAL A 385 -5.86 16.73 -4.23
CA VAL A 385 -5.48 17.48 -3.03
C VAL A 385 -3.96 17.52 -2.92
N GLU A 386 -3.41 18.57 -2.32
CA GLU A 386 -1.99 18.89 -2.37
C GLU A 386 -1.09 17.75 -1.84
N GLU A 387 -1.41 17.21 -0.67
CA GLU A 387 -0.56 16.20 -0.01
C GLU A 387 -0.68 14.79 -0.58
N LEU A 388 -1.84 14.45 -1.14
CA LEU A 388 -2.14 13.11 -1.65
C LEU A 388 -1.96 13.02 -3.17
N GLY A 389 -2.17 14.12 -3.88
CA GLY A 389 -2.42 14.11 -5.31
C GLY A 389 -3.86 13.71 -5.62
N ARG A 390 -4.07 12.69 -6.45
CA ARG A 390 -5.39 12.19 -6.79
C ARG A 390 -6.11 11.60 -5.57
N VAL A 391 -7.36 12.01 -5.35
CA VAL A 391 -8.19 11.46 -4.27
C VAL A 391 -8.73 10.09 -4.66
N PHE A 392 -7.99 9.07 -4.28
CA PHE A 392 -8.26 7.68 -4.58
C PHE A 392 -7.62 6.82 -3.48
N LEU A 393 -8.44 6.27 -2.58
CA LEU A 393 -7.96 5.67 -1.34
C LEU A 393 -8.46 4.24 -1.17
N LYS A 394 -7.71 3.43 -0.41
CA LYS A 394 -8.10 2.07 -0.04
C LYS A 394 -8.38 1.96 1.45
N SER A 395 -9.31 1.08 1.80
CA SER A 395 -9.53 0.60 3.16
C SER A 395 -9.50 -0.93 3.15
N VAL A 396 -8.60 -1.53 3.93
CA VAL A 396 -8.38 -2.98 3.96
C VAL A 396 -8.92 -3.57 5.25
N SER A 397 -9.70 -4.64 5.14
CA SER A 397 -10.40 -5.22 6.30
C SER A 397 -9.44 -5.93 7.26
N GLU A 398 -9.77 -5.89 8.57
CA GLU A 398 -9.03 -6.63 9.59
C GLU A 398 -8.98 -8.13 9.31
N ALA A 399 -10.11 -8.71 8.87
CA ALA A 399 -10.20 -10.12 8.56
C ALA A 399 -9.22 -10.53 7.46
N TYR A 400 -9.05 -9.68 6.45
CA TYR A 400 -8.07 -9.90 5.39
C TYR A 400 -6.64 -9.77 5.92
N LYS A 401 -6.32 -8.73 6.69
CA LYS A 401 -4.98 -8.51 7.25
C LYS A 401 -4.55 -9.61 8.22
N LEU A 402 -5.48 -10.18 8.96
CA LEU A 402 -5.23 -11.24 9.95
C LEU A 402 -5.27 -12.67 9.37
N ARG A 403 -5.62 -12.84 8.11
CA ARG A 403 -5.66 -14.17 7.49
C ARG A 403 -4.26 -14.80 7.40
N LYS A 404 -4.20 -16.11 7.21
CA LYS A 404 -2.95 -16.86 7.06
C LYS A 404 -2.24 -16.66 5.71
N GLY A 405 -2.93 -16.06 4.73
CA GLY A 405 -2.39 -15.78 3.40
C GLY A 405 -1.30 -14.71 3.41
N GLU A 406 -0.56 -14.63 2.31
CA GLU A 406 0.48 -13.61 2.11
C GLU A 406 -0.09 -12.37 1.41
N THR A 407 0.61 -11.25 1.56
CA THR A 407 0.30 -10.05 0.77
C THR A 407 0.60 -10.29 -0.71
N THR A 408 -0.18 -9.65 -1.59
CA THR A 408 0.04 -9.63 -3.04
C THR A 408 0.60 -8.29 -3.53
N GLU A 409 0.97 -7.41 -2.62
CA GLU A 409 1.65 -6.17 -3.00
C GLU A 409 3.09 -6.49 -3.45
N TYR A 410 3.23 -6.98 -4.68
CA TYR A 410 4.52 -7.20 -5.35
C TYR A 410 5.02 -5.87 -5.92
N ASN A 411 6.32 -5.63 -5.76
CA ASN A 411 7.00 -4.42 -6.28
C ASN A 411 7.70 -4.69 -7.61
#